data_c9b01705183042d2fbf3348ff5a0671a
#
_entry.id   c9b01705183042d2fbf3348ff5a0671a
#
_cell.length_a   1.000
_cell.length_b   1.000
_cell.length_c   1.000
_cell.angle_alpha   90.00
_cell.angle_beta   90.00
_cell.angle_gamma   90.00
#
_symmetry.space_group_name_H-M   'P 1'
#
loop_
_entity.id
_entity.type
_entity.pdbx_description
1 polymer ?
#
loop_
_entity_poly.entity_id
_entity_poly.type
_entity_poly.pdbx_seq_one_letter_code
_entity_poly.pdbx_strand_id
1 'polypeptide(L)'
;MKKINYEFRERLNKELGGFSYNYCYQCGACVGDCPAHRFLPEFNPRNIILKALYGFEEELIGEGSMIWNCTNCYNCYERCPQDVNPIEVIVALKNMARRDETAPSGVDYVIDKVKSKGVTVAETELIKRRRKELNLPEFKMDCMEDLNKIFSINKDN
;
A
#
# COMPACT_ATOMS: atom_id res chain seq x y z
N MET A 1 25.66 -10.65 -4.90
CA MET A 1 25.31 -9.95 -6.16
C MET A 1 23.80 -9.78 -6.18
N LYS A 2 23.26 -8.57 -6.42
CA LYS A 2 21.79 -8.37 -6.51
C LYS A 2 21.27 -9.07 -7.75
N LYS A 3 20.19 -9.84 -7.60
CA LYS A 3 19.59 -10.61 -8.70
C LYS A 3 18.53 -9.73 -9.39
N ILE A 4 18.68 -9.55 -10.70
CA ILE A 4 17.69 -8.89 -11.56
C ILE A 4 16.64 -9.94 -11.95
N ASN A 5 15.34 -9.62 -11.75
CA ASN A 5 14.23 -10.47 -12.15
C ASN A 5 13.34 -9.74 -13.18
N TYR A 6 13.41 -10.19 -14.44
CA TYR A 6 12.60 -9.61 -15.52
C TYR A 6 11.13 -10.04 -15.41
N GLU A 7 10.85 -11.26 -14.95
CA GLU A 7 9.47 -11.75 -14.76
C GLU A 7 8.74 -10.94 -13.70
N PHE A 8 9.46 -10.54 -12.63
CA PHE A 8 8.90 -9.63 -11.63
C PHE A 8 8.47 -8.30 -12.23
N ARG A 9 9.26 -7.72 -13.14
CA ARG A 9 8.90 -6.48 -13.83
C ARG A 9 7.64 -6.65 -14.68
N GLU A 10 7.48 -7.77 -15.36
CA GLU A 10 6.27 -8.08 -16.14
C GLU A 10 5.06 -8.23 -15.22
N ARG A 11 5.20 -8.92 -14.09
CA ARG A 11 4.17 -9.02 -13.05
C ARG A 11 3.74 -7.63 -12.55
N LEU A 12 4.70 -6.78 -12.22
CA LEU A 12 4.45 -5.41 -11.75
C LEU A 12 3.75 -4.56 -12.83
N ASN A 13 4.18 -4.65 -14.08
CA ASN A 13 3.55 -3.95 -15.19
C ASN A 13 2.10 -4.39 -15.39
N LYS A 14 1.83 -5.67 -15.28
CA LYS A 14 0.46 -6.21 -15.36
C LYS A 14 -0.41 -5.70 -14.21
N GLU A 15 0.14 -5.64 -13.01
CA GLU A 15 -0.55 -5.11 -11.82
C GLU A 15 -0.92 -3.64 -11.97
N LEU A 16 -0.02 -2.84 -12.56
CA LEU A 16 -0.22 -1.40 -12.79
C LEU A 16 -1.06 -1.08 -14.02
N GLY A 17 -1.34 -2.06 -14.89
CA GLY A 17 -2.00 -1.82 -16.17
C GLY A 17 -1.16 -0.99 -17.15
N GLY A 18 0.15 -0.86 -16.94
CA GLY A 18 1.04 -0.06 -17.79
C GLY A 18 2.46 0.07 -17.26
N PHE A 19 3.25 0.89 -17.94
CA PHE A 19 4.69 1.04 -17.72
C PHE A 19 5.08 2.45 -17.26
N SER A 20 4.18 3.18 -16.59
CA SER A 20 4.39 4.60 -16.25
C SER A 20 5.70 4.85 -15.48
N TYR A 21 6.10 3.95 -14.60
CA TYR A 21 7.32 4.09 -13.81
C TYR A 21 8.63 4.03 -14.64
N ASN A 22 8.57 3.56 -15.90
CA ASN A 22 9.73 3.60 -16.82
C ASN A 22 10.12 5.02 -17.23
N TYR A 23 9.22 5.98 -17.12
CA TYR A 23 9.48 7.39 -17.43
C TYR A 23 10.10 8.18 -16.27
N CYS A 24 10.50 7.51 -15.20
CA CYS A 24 11.04 8.16 -14.02
C CYS A 24 12.39 8.84 -14.29
N TYR A 25 12.45 10.16 -14.15
CA TYR A 25 13.69 10.95 -14.29
C TYR A 25 14.64 10.82 -13.10
N GLN A 26 14.26 10.12 -12.04
CA GLN A 26 15.06 10.04 -10.82
C GLN A 26 15.38 11.41 -10.18
N CYS A 27 14.53 12.44 -10.42
CA CYS A 27 14.73 13.82 -9.98
C CYS A 27 14.63 14.03 -8.45
N GLY A 28 13.99 13.10 -7.73
CA GLY A 28 13.87 13.17 -6.27
C GLY A 28 12.71 14.04 -5.75
N ALA A 29 11.84 14.62 -6.59
CA ALA A 29 10.69 15.41 -6.14
C ALA A 29 9.78 14.64 -5.18
N CYS A 30 9.58 13.34 -5.42
CA CYS A 30 8.81 12.44 -4.55
C CYS A 30 9.46 12.19 -3.18
N VAL A 31 10.76 12.47 -3.02
CA VAL A 31 11.51 12.30 -1.77
C VAL A 31 11.38 13.53 -0.89
N GLY A 32 11.47 14.73 -1.50
CA GLY A 32 11.50 16.01 -0.77
C GLY A 32 10.29 16.25 0.13
N ASP A 33 9.10 15.84 -0.33
CA ASP A 33 7.83 16.03 0.40
C ASP A 33 7.32 14.74 1.09
N CYS A 34 8.14 13.68 1.13
CA CYS A 34 7.72 12.41 1.72
C CYS A 34 7.80 12.44 3.24
N PRO A 35 6.67 12.35 3.98
CA PRO A 35 6.69 12.34 5.45
C PRO A 35 7.39 11.09 6.00
N ALA A 36 7.22 9.93 5.36
CA ALA A 36 7.90 8.71 5.77
C ALA A 36 9.42 8.84 5.64
N HIS A 37 9.92 9.40 4.53
CA HIS A 37 11.35 9.62 4.33
C HIS A 37 11.94 10.61 5.36
N ARG A 38 11.18 11.63 5.76
CA ARG A 38 11.62 12.61 6.76
C ARG A 38 11.96 11.98 8.11
N PHE A 39 11.20 10.97 8.54
CA PHE A 39 11.40 10.27 9.82
C PHE A 39 12.23 9.00 9.70
N LEU A 40 12.24 8.38 8.52
CA LEU A 40 12.97 7.14 8.21
C LEU A 40 13.69 7.32 6.87
N PRO A 41 14.93 7.85 6.87
CA PRO A 41 15.67 8.15 5.64
C PRO A 41 15.94 6.94 4.73
N GLU A 42 15.92 5.74 5.29
CA GLU A 42 16.02 4.47 4.56
C GLU A 42 14.82 4.23 3.65
N PHE A 43 13.62 4.70 4.03
CA PHE A 43 12.45 4.71 3.15
C PHE A 43 12.60 5.82 2.12
N ASN A 44 12.74 5.46 0.86
CA ASN A 44 12.98 6.44 -0.21
C ASN A 44 12.15 6.07 -1.46
N PRO A 45 11.08 6.84 -1.77
CA PRO A 45 10.20 6.54 -2.91
C PRO A 45 10.95 6.47 -4.24
N ARG A 46 11.92 7.35 -4.48
CA ARG A 46 12.75 7.33 -5.68
C ARG A 46 13.54 6.02 -5.82
N ASN A 47 14.13 5.56 -4.71
CA ASN A 47 14.89 4.31 -4.71
C ASN A 47 13.98 3.09 -4.91
N ILE A 48 12.74 3.14 -4.42
CA ILE A 48 11.73 2.09 -4.68
C ILE A 48 11.47 2.01 -6.19
N ILE A 49 11.22 3.14 -6.86
CA ILE A 49 11.05 3.16 -8.32
C ILE A 49 12.29 2.63 -9.04
N LEU A 50 13.49 3.06 -8.62
CA LEU A 50 14.75 2.58 -9.21
C LEU A 50 14.92 1.07 -9.07
N LYS A 51 14.62 0.52 -7.90
CA LYS A 51 14.65 -0.93 -7.66
C LYS A 51 13.61 -1.68 -8.49
N ALA A 52 12.41 -1.10 -8.69
CA ALA A 52 11.38 -1.65 -9.56
C ALA A 52 11.85 -1.70 -11.03
N LEU A 53 12.51 -0.63 -11.50
CA LEU A 53 13.11 -0.58 -12.83
C LEU A 53 14.18 -1.65 -13.06
N TYR A 54 14.96 -1.97 -12.03
CA TYR A 54 15.98 -3.03 -12.09
C TYR A 54 15.42 -4.44 -11.80
N GLY A 55 14.19 -4.55 -11.34
CA GLY A 55 13.59 -5.85 -11.01
C GLY A 55 14.19 -6.49 -9.76
N PHE A 56 14.53 -5.70 -8.72
CA PHE A 56 15.04 -6.20 -7.44
C PHE A 56 13.88 -6.66 -6.55
N GLU A 57 13.29 -7.79 -6.92
CA GLU A 57 12.10 -8.36 -6.31
C GLU A 57 12.23 -8.53 -4.80
N GLU A 58 13.28 -9.22 -4.35
CA GLU A 58 13.50 -9.52 -2.92
C GLU A 58 13.56 -8.27 -2.04
N GLU A 59 14.19 -7.18 -2.54
CA GLU A 59 14.28 -5.93 -1.81
C GLU A 59 12.95 -5.16 -1.77
N LEU A 60 12.04 -5.44 -2.71
CA LEU A 60 10.79 -4.72 -2.86
C LEU A 60 9.62 -5.44 -2.21
N ILE A 61 9.52 -6.76 -2.37
CA ILE A 61 8.39 -7.53 -1.86
C ILE A 61 8.79 -8.68 -0.94
N GLY A 62 10.09 -8.85 -0.64
CA GLY A 62 10.57 -9.80 0.36
C GLY A 62 10.19 -9.42 1.79
N GLU A 63 10.42 -10.33 2.73
CA GLU A 63 10.17 -10.09 4.15
C GLU A 63 10.91 -8.85 4.67
N GLY A 64 10.25 -8.05 5.49
CA GLY A 64 10.82 -6.83 6.06
C GLY A 64 11.00 -5.68 5.06
N SER A 65 10.42 -5.77 3.87
CA SER A 65 10.52 -4.71 2.86
C SER A 65 10.11 -3.34 3.38
N MET A 66 10.86 -2.32 2.98
CA MET A 66 10.64 -0.93 3.36
C MET A 66 9.34 -0.32 2.77
N ILE A 67 8.71 -0.95 1.77
CA ILE A 67 7.46 -0.45 1.18
C ILE A 67 6.35 -0.26 2.21
N TRP A 68 6.36 -1.06 3.29
CA TRP A 68 5.34 -1.02 4.35
C TRP A 68 5.40 0.24 5.22
N ASN A 69 6.50 0.99 5.17
CA ASN A 69 6.63 2.29 5.85
C ASN A 69 5.94 3.44 5.11
N CYS A 70 5.39 3.20 3.91
CA CYS A 70 4.62 4.18 3.18
C CYS A 70 3.30 4.51 3.90
N THR A 71 3.09 5.79 4.21
CA THR A 71 1.88 6.31 4.88
C THR A 71 0.70 6.55 3.95
N ASN A 72 0.84 6.24 2.66
CA ASN A 72 -0.18 6.46 1.62
C ASN A 72 -0.71 7.91 1.56
N CYS A 73 0.17 8.91 1.76
CA CYS A 73 -0.22 10.33 1.79
C CYS A 73 -0.40 10.98 0.42
N TYR A 74 -0.05 10.30 -0.67
CA TYR A 74 -0.14 10.76 -2.06
C TYR A 74 0.73 11.96 -2.45
N ASN A 75 1.55 12.54 -1.58
CA ASN A 75 2.42 13.66 -1.94
C ASN A 75 3.32 13.37 -3.13
N CYS A 76 3.85 12.14 -3.23
CA CYS A 76 4.69 11.73 -4.34
C CYS A 76 3.93 11.60 -5.68
N TYR A 77 2.61 11.43 -5.64
CA TYR A 77 1.74 11.47 -6.81
C TYR A 77 1.66 12.90 -7.34
N GLU A 78 1.25 13.84 -6.50
CA GLU A 78 1.06 15.25 -6.86
C GLU A 78 2.33 15.95 -7.31
N ARG A 79 3.49 15.52 -6.80
CA ARG A 79 4.79 16.14 -7.07
C ARG A 79 5.54 15.55 -8.26
N CYS A 80 5.03 14.49 -8.87
CA CYS A 80 5.76 13.83 -9.96
C CYS A 80 5.63 14.59 -11.28
N PRO A 81 6.72 15.16 -11.84
CA PRO A 81 6.65 15.90 -13.11
C PRO A 81 6.45 15.00 -14.33
N GLN A 82 6.51 13.67 -14.16
CA GLN A 82 6.41 12.66 -15.21
C GLN A 82 5.22 11.72 -15.02
N ASP A 83 4.31 12.03 -14.11
CA ASP A 83 3.13 11.21 -13.80
C ASP A 83 3.45 9.72 -13.57
N VAL A 84 4.64 9.46 -12.98
CA VAL A 84 5.08 8.09 -12.63
C VAL A 84 4.23 7.48 -11.54
N ASN A 85 3.59 8.32 -10.72
CA ASN A 85 2.70 7.92 -9.63
C ASN A 85 3.36 6.92 -8.66
N PRO A 86 4.44 7.31 -7.94
CA PRO A 86 5.18 6.37 -7.10
C PRO A 86 4.34 5.66 -6.04
N ILE A 87 3.26 6.29 -5.56
CA ILE A 87 2.36 5.65 -4.60
C ILE A 87 1.62 4.45 -5.20
N GLU A 88 1.18 4.53 -6.46
CA GLU A 88 0.50 3.41 -7.13
C GLU A 88 1.44 2.23 -7.31
N VAL A 89 2.71 2.50 -7.66
CA VAL A 89 3.75 1.47 -7.70
C VAL A 89 3.93 0.82 -6.33
N ILE A 90 3.98 1.62 -5.25
CA ILE A 90 4.12 1.09 -3.88
C ILE A 90 2.89 0.27 -3.48
N VAL A 91 1.69 0.70 -3.83
CA VAL A 91 0.45 -0.05 -3.55
C VAL A 91 0.43 -1.37 -4.32
N ALA A 92 0.80 -1.37 -5.59
CA ALA A 92 0.94 -2.59 -6.40
C ALA A 92 1.95 -3.57 -5.76
N LEU A 93 3.11 -3.06 -5.34
CA LEU A 93 4.11 -3.88 -4.62
C LEU A 93 3.58 -4.45 -3.31
N LYS A 94 2.82 -3.68 -2.52
CA LYS A 94 2.16 -4.17 -1.30
C LYS A 94 1.16 -5.29 -1.61
N ASN A 95 0.38 -5.15 -2.67
CA ASN A 95 -0.56 -6.18 -3.11
C ASN A 95 0.16 -7.45 -3.55
N MET A 96 1.26 -7.33 -4.30
CA MET A 96 2.11 -8.46 -4.70
C MET A 96 2.70 -9.16 -3.46
N ALA A 97 3.32 -8.41 -2.55
CA ALA A 97 3.89 -8.95 -1.31
C ALA A 97 2.83 -9.69 -0.47
N ARG A 98 1.58 -9.19 -0.46
CA ARG A 98 0.48 -9.86 0.24
C ARG A 98 0.12 -11.20 -0.42
N ARG A 99 0.09 -11.27 -1.75
CA ARG A 99 -0.18 -12.52 -2.49
C ARG A 99 0.96 -13.54 -2.34
N ASP A 100 2.18 -13.05 -2.28
CA ASP A 100 3.39 -13.87 -2.11
C ASP A 100 3.65 -14.21 -0.61
N GLU A 101 2.71 -13.88 0.30
CA GLU A 101 2.74 -14.18 1.74
C GLU A 101 3.94 -13.57 2.50
N THR A 102 4.54 -12.50 1.97
CA THR A 102 5.67 -11.77 2.58
C THR A 102 5.25 -10.49 3.31
N ALA A 103 3.94 -10.21 3.34
CA ALA A 103 3.40 -9.05 4.06
C ALA A 103 3.53 -9.20 5.58
N PRO A 104 3.70 -8.10 6.34
CA PRO A 104 3.67 -8.14 7.80
C PRO A 104 2.34 -8.73 8.32
N SER A 105 2.42 -9.56 9.37
CA SER A 105 1.24 -10.24 9.96
C SER A 105 0.11 -9.29 10.39
N GLY A 106 0.44 -8.04 10.72
CA GLY A 106 -0.55 -7.01 11.04
C GLY A 106 -1.49 -6.66 9.87
N VAL A 107 -1.06 -6.88 8.63
CA VAL A 107 -1.87 -6.63 7.42
C VAL A 107 -3.05 -7.60 7.36
N ASP A 108 -2.81 -8.88 7.58
CA ASP A 108 -3.86 -9.90 7.61
C ASP A 108 -4.87 -9.64 8.71
N TYR A 109 -4.40 -9.27 9.90
CA TYR A 109 -5.26 -8.89 11.01
C TYR A 109 -6.23 -7.75 10.63
N VAL A 110 -5.74 -6.70 9.95
CA VAL A 110 -6.58 -5.59 9.50
C VAL A 110 -7.56 -6.04 8.41
N ILE A 111 -7.12 -6.84 7.45
CA ILE A 111 -7.97 -7.41 6.40
C ILE A 111 -9.12 -8.22 7.00
N ASP A 112 -8.82 -9.09 7.96
CA ASP A 112 -9.83 -9.92 8.64
C ASP A 112 -10.83 -9.08 9.44
N LYS A 113 -10.38 -7.99 10.06
CA LYS A 113 -11.29 -7.03 10.72
C LYS A 113 -12.22 -6.35 9.72
N VAL A 114 -11.71 -5.91 8.58
CA VAL A 114 -12.54 -5.30 7.54
C VAL A 114 -13.52 -6.31 6.97
N LYS A 115 -13.08 -7.53 6.67
CA LYS A 115 -13.95 -8.60 6.15
C LYS A 115 -15.05 -9.00 7.14
N SER A 116 -14.73 -9.09 8.43
CA SER A 116 -15.67 -9.56 9.45
C SER A 116 -16.56 -8.48 10.04
N LYS A 117 -16.09 -7.24 10.10
CA LYS A 117 -16.77 -6.13 10.81
C LYS A 117 -16.90 -4.85 10.01
N GLY A 118 -16.35 -4.78 8.79
CA GLY A 118 -16.35 -3.59 7.94
C GLY A 118 -15.50 -2.43 8.44
N VAL A 119 -14.68 -2.63 9.48
CA VAL A 119 -13.87 -1.58 10.10
C VAL A 119 -12.44 -2.06 10.34
N THR A 120 -11.49 -1.15 10.29
CA THR A 120 -10.08 -1.42 10.60
C THR A 120 -9.81 -1.44 12.11
N VAL A 121 -10.59 -0.68 12.87
CA VAL A 121 -10.49 -0.59 14.33
C VAL A 121 -11.81 -1.02 14.97
N ALA A 122 -11.74 -2.03 15.85
CA ALA A 122 -12.92 -2.50 16.55
C ALA A 122 -13.43 -1.44 17.54
N GLU A 123 -14.75 -1.24 17.59
CA GLU A 123 -15.37 -0.39 18.59
C GLU A 123 -15.28 -1.07 19.96
N THR A 124 -14.53 -0.45 20.88
CA THR A 124 -14.41 -0.90 22.28
C THR A 124 -15.42 -0.17 23.14
N GLU A 125 -15.72 -0.70 24.35
CA GLU A 125 -16.62 -0.04 25.30
C GLU A 125 -16.10 1.35 25.71
N LEU A 126 -14.78 1.55 25.74
CA LEU A 126 -14.17 2.86 25.96
C LEU A 126 -14.50 3.85 24.85
N ILE A 127 -14.43 3.40 23.59
CA ILE A 127 -14.79 4.23 22.42
C ILE A 127 -16.28 4.58 22.45
N LYS A 128 -17.15 3.62 22.73
CA LYS A 128 -18.60 3.86 22.86
C LYS A 128 -18.92 4.89 23.93
N ARG A 129 -18.30 4.73 25.11
CA ARG A 129 -18.46 5.69 26.20
C ARG A 129 -18.00 7.09 25.79
N ARG A 130 -16.83 7.22 25.18
CA ARG A 130 -16.29 8.50 24.72
C ARG A 130 -17.15 9.16 23.65
N ARG A 131 -17.69 8.36 22.70
CA ARG A 131 -18.64 8.86 21.69
C ARG A 131 -19.89 9.42 22.33
N LYS A 132 -20.43 8.72 23.35
CA LYS A 132 -21.61 9.18 24.10
C LYS A 132 -21.36 10.48 24.88
N GLU A 133 -20.21 10.60 25.54
CA GLU A 133 -19.78 11.84 26.22
C GLU A 133 -19.67 13.03 25.24
N LEU A 134 -19.30 12.78 24.00
CA LEU A 134 -19.17 13.78 22.95
C LEU A 134 -20.45 14.01 22.14
N ASN A 135 -21.58 13.42 22.52
CA ASN A 135 -22.87 13.45 21.80
C ASN A 135 -22.74 13.05 20.32
N LEU A 136 -21.83 12.13 19.98
CA LEU A 136 -21.69 11.61 18.64
C LEU A 136 -22.75 10.53 18.36
N PRO A 137 -23.25 10.42 17.11
CA PRO A 137 -24.24 9.40 16.75
C PRO A 137 -23.66 8.00 16.98
N GLU A 138 -24.56 7.06 17.22
CA GLU A 138 -24.19 5.65 17.33
C GLU A 138 -23.55 5.16 16.02
N PHE A 139 -22.47 4.40 16.12
CA PHE A 139 -21.81 3.86 14.94
C PHE A 139 -22.61 2.66 14.42
N LYS A 140 -23.15 2.77 13.20
CA LYS A 140 -23.86 1.68 12.52
C LYS A 140 -23.08 1.28 11.26
N MET A 141 -22.93 -0.01 11.05
CA MET A 141 -22.29 -0.56 9.88
C MET A 141 -23.35 -1.19 8.97
N ASP A 142 -23.93 -0.37 8.11
CA ASP A 142 -25.04 -0.78 7.24
C ASP A 142 -24.58 -1.35 5.89
N CYS A 143 -23.24 -1.37 5.62
CA CYS A 143 -22.69 -1.78 4.33
C CYS A 143 -22.09 -3.21 4.30
N MET A 144 -22.33 -4.05 5.32
CA MET A 144 -21.73 -5.41 5.37
C MET A 144 -22.17 -6.31 4.21
N GLU A 145 -23.42 -6.19 3.76
CA GLU A 145 -23.91 -6.95 2.62
C GLU A 145 -23.17 -6.58 1.32
N ASP A 146 -22.93 -5.29 1.10
CA ASP A 146 -22.22 -4.80 -0.08
C ASP A 146 -20.74 -5.17 -0.03
N LEU A 147 -20.10 -5.09 1.14
CA LEU A 147 -18.74 -5.56 1.34
C LEU A 147 -18.60 -7.05 1.03
N ASN A 148 -19.55 -7.87 1.50
CA ASN A 148 -19.54 -9.31 1.21
C ASN A 148 -19.69 -9.59 -0.29
N LYS A 149 -20.50 -8.83 -1.02
CA LYS A 149 -20.61 -8.92 -2.48
C LYS A 149 -19.27 -8.58 -3.15
N ILE A 150 -18.61 -7.49 -2.74
CA ILE A 150 -17.32 -7.07 -3.27
C ILE A 150 -16.26 -8.15 -3.02
N PHE A 151 -16.19 -8.72 -1.82
CA PHE A 151 -15.22 -9.77 -1.50
C PHE A 151 -15.52 -11.12 -2.19
N SER A 152 -16.79 -11.41 -2.54
CA SER A 152 -17.12 -12.61 -3.30
C SER A 152 -16.70 -12.54 -4.76
N ILE A 153 -16.79 -11.36 -5.39
CA ILE A 153 -16.38 -11.14 -6.78
C ILE A 153 -14.87 -11.37 -6.98
N ASN A 154 -14.06 -11.07 -5.97
CA ASN A 154 -12.60 -11.18 -6.04
C ASN A 154 -12.04 -12.58 -5.71
N LYS A 155 -12.90 -13.59 -5.47
CA LYS A 155 -12.45 -14.97 -5.24
C LYS A 155 -12.25 -15.76 -6.53
N ASP A 156 -12.79 -15.28 -7.64
CA ASP A 156 -12.81 -15.98 -8.92
C ASP A 156 -11.78 -15.41 -9.93
N ASN A 157 -10.91 -14.49 -9.51
CA ASN A 157 -9.79 -13.95 -10.25
C ASN A 157 -8.49 -14.15 -9.46
#